data_7ca55945f966630484540a6847fa3978
#
_entry.id   7ca55945f966630484540a6847fa3978
#
_cell.length_a   1.000
_cell.length_b   1.000
_cell.length_c   1.000
_cell.angle_alpha   90.00
_cell.angle_beta   90.00
_cell.angle_gamma   90.00
#
_symmetry.space_group_name_H-M   'P 1'
#
loop_
_entity.id
_entity.type
_entity.pdbx_description
1 polymer ?
#
loop_
_entity_poly.entity_id
_entity_poly.type
_entity_poly.pdbx_seq_one_letter_code
_entity_poly.pdbx_strand_id
1 'polypeptide(L)'
;MIRFTGLLALTAVLTFTLAAGSKAGAPKADAAKGKETFEQCAVCHNVDTDEKKMGPSLKGLFKRKTLQNGKPVNDANVTTQINEGGNGMPGYADMLSADEKANVLAYLHTL
;
A
#
# COMPACT_ATOMS: atom_id res chain seq x y z
N MET A 1 -37.24 67.70 -26.43
CA MET A 1 -36.54 66.55 -26.99
C MET A 1 -35.53 66.05 -25.98
N ILE A 2 -35.89 65.02 -25.25
CA ILE A 2 -35.01 64.41 -24.22
C ILE A 2 -34.49 63.13 -24.80
N ARG A 3 -33.16 63.06 -25.02
CA ARG A 3 -32.49 61.85 -25.48
C ARG A 3 -32.00 61.06 -24.26
N PHE A 4 -32.65 59.95 -23.98
CA PHE A 4 -32.14 58.98 -23.00
C PHE A 4 -31.07 58.09 -23.66
N THR A 5 -29.86 58.33 -23.25
CA THR A 5 -28.74 57.44 -23.60
C THR A 5 -28.73 56.29 -22.60
N GLY A 6 -29.13 55.11 -23.07
CA GLY A 6 -29.11 53.88 -22.23
C GLY A 6 -27.66 53.41 -22.04
N LEU A 7 -27.26 53.35 -20.78
CA LEU A 7 -26.00 52.78 -20.34
C LEU A 7 -26.20 51.26 -20.18
N LEU A 8 -25.72 50.49 -21.12
CA LEU A 8 -25.63 49.02 -20.99
C LEU A 8 -24.53 48.72 -19.96
N ALA A 9 -24.94 48.31 -18.78
CA ALA A 9 -24.02 47.74 -17.80
C ALA A 9 -23.74 46.28 -18.21
N LEU A 10 -22.56 46.03 -18.73
CA LEU A 10 -22.07 44.69 -19.03
C LEU A 10 -21.59 44.06 -17.73
N THR A 11 -22.45 43.28 -17.08
CA THR A 11 -22.05 42.46 -15.93
C THR A 11 -21.25 41.28 -16.43
N ALA A 12 -19.92 41.32 -16.31
CA ALA A 12 -19.05 40.20 -16.53
C ALA A 12 -19.26 39.21 -15.38
N VAL A 13 -19.98 38.09 -15.63
CA VAL A 13 -20.06 36.97 -14.71
C VAL A 13 -18.73 36.23 -14.79
N LEU A 14 -17.89 36.43 -13.79
CA LEU A 14 -16.64 35.72 -13.63
C LEU A 14 -17.02 34.34 -13.10
N THR A 15 -17.18 33.34 -13.98
CA THR A 15 -17.35 31.94 -13.60
C THR A 15 -16.02 31.43 -13.06
N PHE A 16 -15.93 31.37 -11.75
CA PHE A 16 -14.83 30.71 -11.05
C PHE A 16 -15.03 29.21 -11.21
N THR A 17 -14.40 28.62 -12.23
CA THR A 17 -14.32 27.17 -12.33
C THR A 17 -13.39 26.69 -11.25
N LEU A 18 -13.98 26.16 -10.17
CA LEU A 18 -13.25 25.42 -9.15
C LEU A 18 -12.72 24.16 -9.83
N ALA A 19 -11.47 24.18 -10.26
CA ALA A 19 -10.78 22.96 -10.67
C ALA A 19 -10.70 22.10 -9.40
N ALA A 20 -11.53 21.05 -9.33
CA ALA A 20 -11.37 20.02 -8.34
C ALA A 20 -10.01 19.38 -8.58
N GLY A 21 -9.01 19.74 -7.76
CA GLY A 21 -7.72 19.09 -7.79
C GLY A 21 -7.95 17.61 -7.57
N SER A 22 -7.70 16.78 -8.57
CA SER A 22 -7.66 15.36 -8.40
C SER A 22 -6.60 15.09 -7.32
N LYS A 23 -7.04 14.59 -6.16
CA LYS A 23 -6.10 13.99 -5.21
C LYS A 23 -5.33 12.94 -5.99
N ALA A 24 -4.02 13.18 -6.19
CA ALA A 24 -3.14 12.12 -6.61
C ALA A 24 -3.38 10.97 -5.63
N GLY A 25 -3.98 9.88 -6.09
CA GLY A 25 -4.21 8.69 -5.25
C GLY A 25 -2.89 8.30 -4.62
N ALA A 26 -2.92 7.75 -3.40
CA ALA A 26 -1.75 7.14 -2.78
C ALA A 26 -1.06 6.27 -3.84
N PRO A 27 0.29 6.29 -3.96
CA PRO A 27 0.99 5.49 -4.94
C PRO A 27 0.54 4.05 -4.78
N LYS A 28 0.14 3.42 -5.88
CA LYS A 28 -0.28 2.02 -5.91
C LYS A 28 0.89 1.17 -5.43
N ALA A 29 0.62 0.24 -4.53
CA ALA A 29 1.61 -0.72 -4.05
C ALA A 29 2.26 -1.46 -5.22
N ASP A 30 3.59 -1.59 -5.19
CA ASP A 30 4.42 -2.12 -6.26
C ASP A 30 5.08 -3.41 -5.82
N ALA A 31 4.70 -4.54 -6.44
CA ALA A 31 5.25 -5.85 -6.12
C ALA A 31 6.74 -5.98 -6.48
N ALA A 32 7.22 -5.28 -7.50
CA ALA A 32 8.65 -5.31 -7.87
C ALA A 32 9.50 -4.63 -6.79
N LYS A 33 9.07 -3.48 -6.31
CA LYS A 33 9.70 -2.80 -5.15
C LYS A 33 9.57 -3.63 -3.87
N GLY A 34 8.43 -4.30 -3.70
CA GLY A 34 8.21 -5.22 -2.59
C GLY A 34 9.19 -6.38 -2.58
N LYS A 35 9.53 -6.92 -3.75
CA LYS A 35 10.54 -7.95 -3.90
C LYS A 35 11.92 -7.47 -3.46
N GLU A 36 12.30 -6.25 -3.83
CA GLU A 36 13.57 -5.64 -3.39
C GLU A 36 13.59 -5.48 -1.86
N THR A 37 12.53 -4.94 -1.28
CA THR A 37 12.40 -4.81 0.18
C THR A 37 12.42 -6.18 0.86
N PHE A 38 11.84 -7.20 0.25
CA PHE A 38 11.77 -8.56 0.77
C PHE A 38 13.13 -9.26 0.87
N GLU A 39 14.18 -8.78 0.20
CA GLU A 39 15.51 -9.41 0.26
C GLU A 39 16.00 -9.61 1.70
N GLN A 40 15.74 -8.67 2.58
CA GLN A 40 16.06 -8.81 4.01
C GLN A 40 15.24 -9.91 4.72
N CYS A 41 14.06 -10.23 4.22
CA CYS A 41 13.18 -11.29 4.73
C CYS A 41 13.60 -12.67 4.19
N ALA A 42 14.17 -12.71 2.98
CA ALA A 42 14.63 -13.92 2.32
C ALA A 42 15.76 -14.64 3.07
N VAL A 43 16.44 -13.97 3.98
CA VAL A 43 17.43 -14.56 4.88
C VAL A 43 16.81 -15.69 5.72
N CYS A 44 15.55 -15.50 6.13
CA CYS A 44 14.82 -16.45 6.99
C CYS A 44 13.65 -17.15 6.31
N HIS A 45 13.17 -16.65 5.18
CA HIS A 45 11.98 -17.17 4.50
C HIS A 45 12.27 -17.62 3.07
N ASN A 46 11.90 -18.87 2.75
CA ASN A 46 11.79 -19.30 1.36
C ASN A 46 10.48 -18.81 0.73
N VAL A 47 10.49 -18.60 -0.58
CA VAL A 47 9.30 -18.27 -1.38
C VAL A 47 9.09 -19.24 -2.55
N ASP A 48 10.13 -19.98 -2.93
CA ASP A 48 10.11 -20.87 -4.09
C ASP A 48 9.83 -22.32 -3.74
N THR A 49 10.11 -22.71 -2.51
CA THR A 49 9.92 -24.08 -2.00
C THR A 49 9.14 -24.08 -0.70
N ASP A 50 8.59 -25.22 -0.31
CA ASP A 50 7.93 -25.41 0.97
C ASP A 50 8.91 -25.63 2.13
N GLU A 51 10.21 -25.62 1.87
CA GLU A 51 11.23 -25.83 2.89
C GLU A 51 11.27 -24.69 3.91
N LYS A 52 11.25 -25.06 5.17
CA LYS A 52 11.46 -24.15 6.27
C LYS A 52 12.95 -23.82 6.42
N LYS A 53 13.24 -22.52 6.56
CA LYS A 53 14.53 -22.02 7.08
C LYS A 53 14.39 -21.69 8.56
N MET A 54 14.98 -20.57 9.01
CA MET A 54 14.71 -20.05 10.36
C MET A 54 13.24 -19.68 10.54
N GLY A 55 12.63 -19.09 9.49
CA GLY A 55 11.21 -18.83 9.41
C GLY A 55 10.48 -19.82 8.49
N PRO A 56 9.16 -19.85 8.53
CA PRO A 56 8.36 -20.71 7.65
C PRO A 56 8.48 -20.27 6.19
N SER A 57 8.28 -21.20 5.26
CA SER A 57 8.14 -20.86 3.85
C SER A 57 6.91 -19.96 3.64
N LEU A 58 7.06 -18.96 2.80
CA LEU A 58 5.97 -18.05 2.40
C LEU A 58 5.41 -18.37 1.02
N LYS A 59 5.85 -19.48 0.41
CA LYS A 59 5.29 -19.96 -0.86
C LYS A 59 3.79 -20.12 -0.75
N GLY A 60 3.04 -19.46 -1.62
CA GLY A 60 1.59 -19.52 -1.65
C GLY A 60 0.91 -18.97 -0.39
N LEU A 61 1.53 -18.01 0.30
CA LEU A 61 1.05 -17.49 1.59
C LEU A 61 -0.43 -17.10 1.54
N PHE A 62 -0.84 -16.26 0.60
CA PHE A 62 -2.22 -15.78 0.52
C PHE A 62 -3.23 -16.81 -0.01
N LYS A 63 -2.78 -17.97 -0.40
CA LYS A 63 -3.63 -19.13 -0.74
C LYS A 63 -3.91 -20.03 0.47
N ARG A 64 -3.25 -19.79 1.60
CA ARG A 64 -3.44 -20.52 2.85
C ARG A 64 -4.55 -19.88 3.67
N LYS A 65 -5.17 -20.68 4.53
CA LYS A 65 -6.24 -20.23 5.44
C LYS A 65 -5.70 -19.48 6.65
N THR A 66 -4.59 -19.97 7.22
CA THR A 66 -4.05 -19.47 8.48
C THR A 66 -2.55 -19.25 8.41
N LEU A 67 -2.10 -18.27 9.20
CA LEU A 67 -0.69 -18.09 9.56
C LEU A 67 -0.27 -19.14 10.59
N GLN A 68 1.04 -19.23 10.89
CA GLN A 68 1.53 -20.15 11.92
C GLN A 68 0.95 -19.88 13.31
N ASN A 69 0.58 -18.63 13.61
CA ASN A 69 -0.07 -18.27 14.87
C ASN A 69 -1.57 -18.60 14.92
N GLY A 70 -2.11 -19.27 13.89
CA GLY A 70 -3.52 -19.65 13.80
C GLY A 70 -4.47 -18.56 13.34
N LYS A 71 -3.98 -17.32 13.14
CA LYS A 71 -4.82 -16.23 12.63
C LYS A 71 -5.07 -16.38 11.14
N PRO A 72 -6.23 -15.93 10.62
CA PRO A 72 -6.49 -15.92 9.18
C PRO A 72 -5.43 -15.19 8.39
N VAL A 73 -5.11 -15.69 7.19
CA VAL A 73 -4.23 -14.97 6.26
C VAL A 73 -5.03 -13.86 5.59
N ASN A 74 -4.66 -12.63 5.91
CA ASN A 74 -5.16 -11.40 5.27
C ASN A 74 -4.11 -10.30 5.47
N ASP A 75 -4.27 -9.19 4.74
CA ASP A 75 -3.32 -8.08 4.79
C ASP A 75 -3.11 -7.54 6.20
N ALA A 76 -4.17 -7.40 6.98
CA ALA A 76 -4.09 -6.86 8.33
C ALA A 76 -3.26 -7.77 9.24
N ASN A 77 -3.51 -9.08 9.24
CA ASN A 77 -2.80 -10.03 10.09
C ASN A 77 -1.34 -10.24 9.63
N VAL A 78 -1.08 -10.24 8.33
CA VAL A 78 0.28 -10.32 7.80
C VAL A 78 1.05 -9.05 8.15
N THR A 79 0.45 -7.87 8.02
CA THR A 79 1.06 -6.60 8.43
C THR A 79 1.36 -6.58 9.92
N THR A 80 0.45 -7.07 10.76
CA THR A 80 0.67 -7.20 12.21
C THR A 80 1.87 -8.10 12.50
N GLN A 81 1.97 -9.25 11.83
CA GLN A 81 3.11 -10.15 11.98
C GLN A 81 4.43 -9.49 11.57
N ILE A 82 4.45 -8.74 10.48
CA ILE A 82 5.63 -7.99 10.03
C ILE A 82 6.02 -6.93 11.08
N ASN A 83 5.05 -6.19 11.59
CA ASN A 83 5.29 -5.12 12.55
C ASN A 83 5.79 -5.63 13.91
N GLU A 84 5.17 -6.67 14.42
CA GLU A 84 5.43 -7.18 15.77
C GLU A 84 6.54 -8.23 15.82
N GLY A 85 6.70 -9.02 14.75
CA GLY A 85 7.62 -10.14 14.75
C GLY A 85 7.21 -11.23 15.72
N GLY A 86 8.17 -11.85 16.35
CA GLY A 86 7.99 -12.89 17.37
C GLY A 86 8.59 -14.24 16.97
N ASN A 87 8.87 -15.10 17.91
CA ASN A 87 9.50 -16.41 17.70
C ASN A 87 10.83 -16.35 16.90
N GLY A 88 11.64 -15.33 17.18
CA GLY A 88 12.90 -15.08 16.49
C GLY A 88 12.81 -14.18 15.26
N MET A 89 11.61 -13.85 14.79
CA MET A 89 11.41 -12.86 13.74
C MET A 89 11.50 -11.45 14.34
N PRO A 90 12.34 -10.55 13.80
CA PRO A 90 12.36 -9.16 14.25
C PRO A 90 11.07 -8.44 13.87
N GLY A 91 10.69 -7.43 14.65
CA GLY A 91 9.57 -6.54 14.31
C GLY A 91 10.04 -5.39 13.43
N TYR A 92 9.25 -5.08 12.42
CA TYR A 92 9.57 -4.06 11.41
C TYR A 92 8.69 -2.81 11.50
N ALA A 93 7.98 -2.62 12.61
CA ALA A 93 7.06 -1.49 12.78
C ALA A 93 7.72 -0.15 12.42
N ASP A 94 8.93 0.09 12.93
CA ASP A 94 9.70 1.32 12.77
C ASP A 94 10.81 1.22 11.70
N MET A 95 11.05 0.03 11.16
CA MET A 95 12.13 -0.24 10.21
C MET A 95 11.70 -0.08 8.76
N LEU A 96 10.42 -0.26 8.47
CA LEU A 96 9.82 -0.12 7.15
C LEU A 96 8.79 1.00 7.16
N SER A 97 8.80 1.82 6.11
CA SER A 97 7.74 2.80 5.87
C SER A 97 6.42 2.12 5.53
N ALA A 98 5.33 2.88 5.59
CA ALA A 98 4.01 2.39 5.18
C ALA A 98 3.99 1.93 3.72
N ASP A 99 4.69 2.65 2.83
CA ASP A 99 4.80 2.31 1.42
C ASP A 99 5.61 1.03 1.20
N GLU A 100 6.72 0.86 1.91
CA GLU A 100 7.53 -0.37 1.85
C GLU A 100 6.72 -1.58 2.32
N LYS A 101 5.95 -1.45 3.40
CA LYS A 101 5.06 -2.52 3.88
C LYS A 101 3.98 -2.86 2.85
N ALA A 102 3.35 -1.85 2.25
CA ALA A 102 2.36 -2.06 1.20
C ALA A 102 2.98 -2.75 -0.03
N ASN A 103 4.18 -2.37 -0.42
CA ASN A 103 4.91 -3.01 -1.52
C ASN A 103 5.26 -4.47 -1.20
N VAL A 104 5.72 -4.76 0.01
CA VAL A 104 5.98 -6.15 0.46
C VAL A 104 4.70 -6.98 0.41
N LEU A 105 3.58 -6.46 0.90
CA LEU A 105 2.30 -7.16 0.80
C LEU A 105 1.92 -7.46 -0.64
N ALA A 106 2.07 -6.49 -1.55
CA ALA A 106 1.83 -6.69 -2.98
C ALA A 106 2.70 -7.81 -3.55
N TYR A 107 3.97 -7.88 -3.16
CA TYR A 107 4.86 -8.98 -3.54
C TYR A 107 4.40 -10.33 -2.97
N LEU A 108 4.05 -10.38 -1.68
CA LEU A 108 3.59 -11.61 -1.02
C LEU A 108 2.31 -12.17 -1.66
N HIS A 109 1.44 -11.32 -2.19
CA HIS A 109 0.26 -11.75 -2.95
C HIS A 109 0.60 -12.47 -4.27
N THR A 110 1.81 -12.32 -4.77
CA THR A 110 2.27 -12.98 -6.01
C THR A 110 2.81 -14.38 -5.79
N LEU A 111 3.02 -14.80 -4.56
CA LEU A 111 3.65 -16.08 -4.19
C LEU A 111 2.71 -17.27 -4.30
#